data_84888505573e8f4066a20fd02dea2abc
#
_entry.id   84888505573e8f4066a20fd02dea2abc
#
_cell.length_a   1.000
_cell.length_b   1.000
_cell.length_c   1.000
_cell.angle_alpha   90.00
_cell.angle_beta   90.00
_cell.angle_gamma   90.00
#
_symmetry.space_group_name_H-M   'P 1'
#
loop_
_entity.id
_entity.type
_entity.pdbx_description
1 polymer ?
#
loop_
_entity_poly.entity_id
_entity_poly.type
_entity_poly.pdbx_seq_one_letter_code
_entity_poly.pdbx_strand_id
1 'polypeptide(L)'
;MSPLQPIWDFLLAHLGAAGIASPAFLLTAVVAGIYVPGILFSFVDVVITKRMTLAECWAVYWRAMKWYGSLYVVGMVFFLLVPIAMLEVPMQAPTVFEFCKDVVLYFLLGDFVSYFWHRFEHVHRRYMRTVHVHHHVDTPPLSIWTAMVVHPVEGFSVFACFHIYGILFPIHPLTFAVAAFAVTAVNMTTHCNYRLPVYDWFFATARCHDVHHSSREPKNISVMLSICDRAFGTFQRVP
;
A
#
# COMPACT_ATOMS: atom_id res chain seq x y z
N MET A 1 -20.37 24.83 -2.40
CA MET A 1 -20.14 23.67 -1.49
C MET A 1 -19.36 22.62 -2.26
N SER A 2 -18.49 21.89 -1.58
CA SER A 2 -17.74 20.77 -2.19
C SER A 2 -18.71 19.63 -2.55
N PRO A 3 -18.58 18.97 -3.71
CA PRO A 3 -19.36 17.78 -4.05
C PRO A 3 -19.05 16.59 -3.10
N LEU A 4 -17.97 16.68 -2.32
CA LEU A 4 -17.62 15.70 -1.31
C LEU A 4 -18.36 15.91 0.03
N GLN A 5 -19.08 17.04 0.20
CA GLN A 5 -19.75 17.36 1.46
C GLN A 5 -20.76 16.30 1.91
N PRO A 6 -21.61 15.72 1.04
CA PRO A 6 -22.57 14.70 1.49
C PRO A 6 -21.90 13.46 2.07
N ILE A 7 -20.75 13.04 1.52
CA ILE A 7 -19.99 11.90 2.04
C ILE A 7 -19.39 12.27 3.39
N TRP A 8 -18.89 13.49 3.51
CA TRP A 8 -18.28 13.97 4.74
C TRP A 8 -19.30 14.11 5.86
N ASP A 9 -20.47 14.67 5.55
CA ASP A 9 -21.59 14.79 6.50
C ASP A 9 -22.05 13.41 7.00
N PHE A 10 -22.10 12.43 6.10
CA PHE A 10 -22.42 11.05 6.47
C PHE A 10 -21.41 10.48 7.46
N LEU A 11 -20.10 10.67 7.22
CA LEU A 11 -19.04 10.20 8.13
C LEU A 11 -19.12 10.92 9.48
N LEU A 12 -19.31 12.24 9.49
CA LEU A 12 -19.47 13.03 10.72
C LEU A 12 -20.70 12.56 11.53
N ALA A 13 -21.82 12.30 10.86
CA ALA A 13 -23.05 11.88 11.53
C ALA A 13 -22.94 10.49 12.18
N HIS A 14 -22.18 9.56 11.58
CA HIS A 14 -22.11 8.17 12.04
C HIS A 14 -20.92 7.88 12.95
N LEU A 15 -19.78 8.56 12.73
CA LEU A 15 -18.54 8.33 13.49
C LEU A 15 -18.28 9.43 14.51
N GLY A 16 -18.81 10.62 14.28
CA GLY A 16 -18.45 11.82 15.04
C GLY A 16 -16.99 12.26 14.84
N ALA A 17 -16.67 13.46 15.27
CA ALA A 17 -15.30 13.98 15.14
C ALA A 17 -14.27 13.11 15.89
N ALA A 18 -14.60 12.64 17.08
CA ALA A 18 -13.71 11.77 17.86
C ALA A 18 -13.42 10.43 17.19
N GLY A 19 -14.43 9.82 16.55
CA GLY A 19 -14.25 8.58 15.79
C GLY A 19 -13.36 8.79 14.57
N ILE A 20 -13.55 9.89 13.84
CA ILE A 20 -12.74 10.25 12.67
C ILE A 20 -11.30 10.60 13.07
N ALA A 21 -11.09 11.26 14.20
CA ALA A 21 -9.76 11.56 14.72
C ALA A 21 -9.03 10.33 15.29
N SER A 22 -9.70 9.18 15.41
CA SER A 22 -9.12 7.99 16.01
C SER A 22 -8.14 7.27 15.08
N PRO A 23 -7.07 6.67 15.61
CA PRO A 23 -6.20 5.77 14.83
C PRO A 23 -6.95 4.64 14.12
N ALA A 24 -8.06 4.17 14.68
CA ALA A 24 -8.88 3.11 14.11
C ALA A 24 -9.51 3.52 12.77
N PHE A 25 -9.93 4.77 12.60
CA PHE A 25 -10.47 5.27 11.33
C PHE A 25 -9.44 5.17 10.21
N LEU A 26 -8.21 5.62 10.47
CA LEU A 26 -7.12 5.59 9.49
C LEU A 26 -6.69 4.15 9.18
N LEU A 27 -6.58 3.32 10.22
CA LEU A 27 -6.22 1.92 10.05
C LEU A 27 -7.30 1.15 9.28
N THR A 28 -8.58 1.49 9.45
CA THR A 28 -9.67 0.88 8.68
C THR A 28 -9.51 1.14 7.19
N ALA A 29 -9.09 2.34 6.78
CA ALA A 29 -8.81 2.65 5.37
C ALA A 29 -7.68 1.78 4.80
N VAL A 30 -6.59 1.62 5.55
CA VAL A 30 -5.47 0.74 5.17
C VAL A 30 -5.92 -0.71 5.08
N VAL A 31 -6.64 -1.20 6.08
CA VAL A 31 -7.20 -2.57 6.10
C VAL A 31 -8.12 -2.82 4.91
N ALA A 32 -8.99 -1.87 4.58
CA ALA A 32 -9.83 -1.95 3.39
C ALA A 32 -8.98 -2.02 2.11
N GLY A 33 -7.90 -1.23 2.02
CA GLY A 33 -6.94 -1.27 0.91
C GLY A 33 -6.22 -2.63 0.74
N ILE A 34 -6.13 -3.44 1.80
CA ILE A 34 -5.61 -4.81 1.75
C ILE A 34 -6.71 -5.79 1.32
N TYR A 35 -7.85 -5.77 2.01
CA TYR A 35 -8.87 -6.80 1.85
C TYR A 35 -9.70 -6.65 0.58
N VAL A 36 -9.98 -5.43 0.12
CA VAL A 36 -10.77 -5.23 -1.11
C VAL A 36 -10.06 -5.86 -2.32
N PRO A 37 -8.81 -5.51 -2.67
CA PRO A 37 -8.12 -6.17 -3.76
C PRO A 37 -7.80 -7.63 -3.42
N GLY A 38 -7.47 -7.97 -2.18
CA GLY A 38 -7.20 -9.34 -1.73
C GLY A 38 -8.34 -10.29 -2.04
N ILE A 39 -9.56 -9.92 -1.67
CA ILE A 39 -10.77 -10.72 -1.92
C ILE A 39 -11.08 -10.76 -3.43
N LEU A 40 -11.00 -9.61 -4.11
CA LEU A 40 -11.27 -9.52 -5.54
C LEU A 40 -10.36 -10.45 -6.36
N PHE A 41 -9.04 -10.36 -6.15
CA PHE A 41 -8.09 -11.18 -6.89
C PHE A 41 -8.09 -12.66 -6.45
N SER A 42 -8.44 -12.97 -5.20
CA SER A 42 -8.71 -14.35 -4.77
C SER A 42 -9.90 -14.94 -5.52
N PHE A 43 -10.96 -14.17 -5.71
CA PHE A 43 -12.12 -14.59 -6.52
C PHE A 43 -11.72 -14.81 -7.98
N VAL A 44 -10.93 -13.91 -8.56
CA VAL A 44 -10.41 -14.07 -9.92
C VAL A 44 -9.56 -15.34 -10.03
N ASP A 45 -8.65 -15.59 -9.09
CA ASP A 45 -7.75 -16.74 -9.07
C ASP A 45 -8.49 -18.09 -8.95
N VAL A 46 -9.50 -18.15 -8.07
CA VAL A 46 -10.18 -19.42 -7.73
C VAL A 46 -11.35 -19.69 -8.67
N VAL A 47 -12.15 -18.67 -8.98
CA VAL A 47 -13.43 -18.85 -9.69
C VAL A 47 -13.31 -18.59 -11.18
N ILE A 48 -12.64 -17.50 -11.57
CA ILE A 48 -12.61 -17.07 -12.96
C ILE A 48 -11.52 -17.81 -13.74
N THR A 49 -10.28 -17.69 -13.29
CA THR A 49 -9.11 -18.24 -14.02
C THR A 49 -8.74 -19.64 -13.58
N LYS A 50 -9.21 -20.08 -12.41
CA LYS A 50 -8.91 -21.39 -11.81
C LYS A 50 -7.40 -21.65 -11.68
N ARG A 51 -6.63 -20.59 -11.53
CA ARG A 51 -5.17 -20.63 -11.35
C ARG A 51 -4.78 -21.26 -10.01
N MET A 52 -5.64 -21.12 -9.02
CA MET A 52 -5.49 -21.70 -7.69
C MET A 52 -6.78 -22.40 -7.27
N THR A 53 -6.64 -23.46 -6.49
CA THR A 53 -7.76 -24.02 -5.75
C THR A 53 -8.10 -23.14 -4.53
N LEU A 54 -9.31 -23.28 -3.99
CA LEU A 54 -9.70 -22.58 -2.76
C LEU A 54 -8.77 -22.94 -1.59
N ALA A 55 -8.34 -24.21 -1.50
CA ALA A 55 -7.44 -24.66 -0.44
C ALA A 55 -6.05 -24.01 -0.55
N GLU A 56 -5.50 -23.89 -1.75
CA GLU A 56 -4.22 -23.20 -1.99
C GLU A 56 -4.33 -21.71 -1.66
N CYS A 57 -5.38 -21.04 -2.15
CA CYS A 57 -5.63 -19.63 -1.83
C CYS A 57 -5.74 -19.40 -0.32
N TRP A 58 -6.47 -20.28 0.38
CA TRP A 58 -6.64 -20.24 1.83
C TRP A 58 -5.31 -20.48 2.57
N ALA A 59 -4.49 -21.40 2.10
CA ALA A 59 -3.18 -21.66 2.69
C ALA A 59 -2.23 -20.45 2.58
N VAL A 60 -2.20 -19.78 1.41
CA VAL A 60 -1.42 -18.55 1.21
C VAL A 60 -1.95 -17.42 2.08
N TYR A 61 -3.27 -17.24 2.13
CA TYR A 61 -3.91 -16.26 3.00
C TYR A 61 -3.49 -16.45 4.48
N TRP A 62 -3.60 -17.67 5.03
CA TRP A 62 -3.22 -17.93 6.42
C TRP A 62 -1.74 -17.75 6.69
N ARG A 63 -0.88 -18.10 5.75
CA ARG A 63 0.55 -17.81 5.85
C ARG A 63 0.80 -16.31 5.93
N ALA A 64 0.15 -15.52 5.08
CA ALA A 64 0.21 -14.07 5.13
C ALA A 64 -0.34 -13.51 6.45
N MET A 65 -1.44 -14.06 6.97
CA MET A 65 -2.06 -13.61 8.22
C MET A 65 -1.20 -13.82 9.46
N LYS A 66 -0.29 -14.79 9.47
CA LYS A 66 0.71 -14.94 10.55
C LYS A 66 1.61 -13.71 10.66
N TRP A 67 1.95 -13.09 9.52
CA TRP A 67 2.70 -11.85 9.45
C TRP A 67 1.79 -10.63 9.64
N TYR A 68 0.61 -10.64 9.03
CA TYR A 68 -0.37 -9.57 9.11
C TYR A 68 -0.83 -9.26 10.54
N GLY A 69 -0.99 -10.26 11.39
CA GLY A 69 -1.33 -10.03 12.81
C GLY A 69 -0.32 -9.11 13.50
N SER A 70 0.97 -9.31 13.22
CA SER A 70 2.02 -8.41 13.69
C SER A 70 1.98 -7.05 13.00
N LEU A 71 1.66 -6.99 11.70
CA LEU A 71 1.54 -5.74 10.95
C LEU A 71 0.35 -4.88 11.38
N TYR A 72 -0.76 -5.53 11.77
CA TYR A 72 -1.90 -4.81 12.35
C TYR A 72 -1.48 -4.10 13.66
N VAL A 73 -0.77 -4.81 14.54
CA VAL A 73 -0.23 -4.23 15.77
C VAL A 73 0.78 -3.13 15.44
N VAL A 74 1.65 -3.35 14.46
CA VAL A 74 2.61 -2.34 13.97
C VAL A 74 1.89 -1.11 13.45
N GLY A 75 0.83 -1.26 12.65
CA GLY A 75 0.02 -0.15 12.15
C GLY A 75 -0.66 0.64 13.26
N MET A 76 -1.24 -0.06 14.26
CA MET A 76 -1.82 0.59 15.44
C MET A 76 -0.76 1.38 16.23
N VAL A 77 0.38 0.77 16.50
CA VAL A 77 1.50 1.43 17.20
C VAL A 77 2.00 2.61 16.37
N PHE A 78 2.11 2.46 15.06
CA PHE A 78 2.50 3.55 14.18
C PHE A 78 1.56 4.76 14.31
N PHE A 79 0.26 4.58 14.17
CA PHE A 79 -0.70 5.68 14.26
C PHE A 79 -0.88 6.23 15.68
N LEU A 80 -0.45 5.51 16.70
CA LEU A 80 -0.42 6.00 18.09
C LEU A 80 0.84 6.82 18.40
N LEU A 81 1.99 6.42 17.84
CA LEU A 81 3.29 7.01 18.16
C LEU A 81 3.74 8.07 17.17
N VAL A 82 3.39 7.90 15.90
CA VAL A 82 3.78 8.84 14.86
C VAL A 82 2.68 9.88 14.66
N PRO A 83 2.95 11.16 14.98
CA PRO A 83 1.97 12.20 14.80
C PRO A 83 1.67 12.37 13.30
N ILE A 84 0.43 12.16 12.93
CA ILE A 84 -0.07 12.53 11.60
C ILE A 84 -0.48 14.00 11.69
N ALA A 85 0.07 14.83 10.82
CA ALA A 85 -0.24 16.27 10.74
C ALA A 85 -1.66 16.47 10.14
N MET A 86 -2.64 15.79 10.71
CA MET A 86 -4.03 15.98 10.34
C MET A 86 -4.55 17.31 10.86
N LEU A 87 -5.36 17.97 10.03
CA LEU A 87 -6.17 19.07 10.49
C LEU A 87 -7.11 18.60 11.61
N GLU A 88 -7.50 19.50 12.49
CA GLU A 88 -8.69 19.28 13.32
C GLU A 88 -9.83 18.81 12.41
N VAL A 89 -10.65 17.88 12.89
CA VAL A 89 -11.74 17.33 12.08
C VAL A 89 -12.71 18.46 11.69
N PRO A 90 -12.65 18.96 10.44
CA PRO A 90 -13.41 20.13 10.06
C PRO A 90 -14.87 19.76 9.77
N MET A 91 -15.77 20.73 9.91
CA MET A 91 -17.17 20.53 9.50
C MET A 91 -17.34 20.52 7.98
N GLN A 92 -16.40 21.12 7.25
CA GLN A 92 -16.45 21.23 5.79
C GLN A 92 -15.55 20.17 5.15
N ALA A 93 -16.07 19.53 4.10
CA ALA A 93 -15.27 18.65 3.25
C ALA A 93 -14.21 19.45 2.48
N PRO A 94 -13.09 18.83 2.06
CA PRO A 94 -12.10 19.48 1.22
C PRO A 94 -12.74 19.88 -0.12
N THR A 95 -12.24 20.95 -0.73
CA THR A 95 -12.57 21.23 -2.13
C THR A 95 -12.04 20.10 -3.02
N VAL A 96 -12.60 19.94 -4.22
CA VAL A 96 -12.11 18.95 -5.19
C VAL A 96 -10.64 19.19 -5.52
N PHE A 97 -10.23 20.45 -5.62
CA PHE A 97 -8.84 20.81 -5.90
C PHE A 97 -7.90 20.39 -4.76
N GLU A 98 -8.23 20.71 -3.52
CA GLU A 98 -7.45 20.29 -2.34
C GLU A 98 -7.36 18.75 -2.25
N PHE A 99 -8.50 18.09 -2.41
CA PHE A 99 -8.57 16.63 -2.40
C PHE A 99 -7.64 16.02 -3.47
N CYS A 100 -7.78 16.41 -4.72
CA CYS A 100 -6.96 15.86 -5.81
C CYS A 100 -5.48 16.21 -5.65
N LYS A 101 -5.15 17.45 -5.29
CA LYS A 101 -3.78 17.89 -5.03
C LYS A 101 -3.13 17.02 -3.95
N ASP A 102 -3.81 16.85 -2.82
CA ASP A 102 -3.24 16.11 -1.68
C ASP A 102 -3.13 14.61 -1.97
N VAL A 103 -4.08 14.01 -2.68
CA VAL A 103 -3.97 12.61 -3.13
C VAL A 103 -2.77 12.44 -4.06
N VAL A 104 -2.57 13.32 -5.05
CA VAL A 104 -1.44 13.25 -5.98
C VAL A 104 -0.11 13.41 -5.23
N LEU A 105 0.00 14.41 -4.35
CA LEU A 105 1.22 14.65 -3.59
C LEU A 105 1.51 13.50 -2.61
N TYR A 106 0.48 12.91 -2.03
CA TYR A 106 0.60 11.74 -1.16
C TYR A 106 1.22 10.55 -1.92
N PHE A 107 0.72 10.24 -3.12
CA PHE A 107 1.28 9.20 -3.97
C PHE A 107 2.70 9.49 -4.41
N LEU A 108 2.98 10.69 -4.90
CA LEU A 108 4.30 11.05 -5.41
C LEU A 108 5.37 11.02 -4.31
N LEU A 109 5.06 11.60 -3.15
CA LEU A 109 6.02 11.64 -2.05
C LEU A 109 6.21 10.26 -1.42
N GLY A 110 5.10 9.53 -1.21
CA GLY A 110 5.13 8.16 -0.69
C GLY A 110 5.93 7.22 -1.59
N ASP A 111 5.72 7.26 -2.91
CA ASP A 111 6.46 6.45 -3.88
C ASP A 111 7.94 6.82 -3.92
N PHE A 112 8.25 8.12 -3.93
CA PHE A 112 9.62 8.60 -3.93
C PHE A 112 10.40 8.12 -2.70
N VAL A 113 9.84 8.30 -1.50
CA VAL A 113 10.50 7.88 -0.26
C VAL A 113 10.59 6.34 -0.18
N SER A 114 9.53 5.64 -0.57
CA SER A 114 9.50 4.17 -0.61
C SER A 114 10.54 3.61 -1.57
N TYR A 115 10.74 4.22 -2.73
CA TYR A 115 11.76 3.79 -3.69
C TYR A 115 13.16 3.78 -3.07
N PHE A 116 13.56 4.89 -2.40
CA PHE A 116 14.90 4.96 -1.80
C PHE A 116 15.02 4.03 -0.60
N TRP A 117 13.97 3.88 0.19
CA TRP A 117 13.94 2.94 1.30
C TRP A 117 14.07 1.50 0.79
N HIS A 118 13.24 1.07 -0.14
CA HIS A 118 13.26 -0.27 -0.71
C HIS A 118 14.59 -0.58 -1.42
N ARG A 119 15.16 0.41 -2.11
CA ARG A 119 16.52 0.28 -2.65
C ARG A 119 17.57 0.07 -1.54
N PHE A 120 17.46 0.79 -0.43
CA PHE A 120 18.32 0.56 0.74
C PHE A 120 18.15 -0.86 1.29
N GLU A 121 16.95 -1.39 1.40
CA GLU A 121 16.65 -2.75 1.86
C GLU A 121 17.39 -3.80 1.03
N HIS A 122 17.48 -3.59 -0.28
CA HIS A 122 18.21 -4.48 -1.19
C HIS A 122 19.73 -4.34 -1.13
N VAL A 123 20.27 -3.11 -1.02
CA VAL A 123 21.72 -2.89 -1.07
C VAL A 123 22.38 -3.08 0.30
N HIS A 124 21.64 -2.88 1.39
CA HIS A 124 22.18 -3.06 2.74
C HIS A 124 22.16 -4.54 3.14
N ARG A 125 23.28 -5.20 2.92
CA ARG A 125 23.44 -6.66 3.01
C ARG A 125 22.88 -7.31 4.29
N ARG A 126 23.05 -6.66 5.47
CA ARG A 126 22.52 -7.19 6.72
C ARG A 126 20.99 -7.10 6.75
N TYR A 127 20.43 -5.95 6.39
CA TYR A 127 18.98 -5.73 6.36
C TYR A 127 18.30 -6.69 5.39
N MET A 128 18.83 -6.81 4.17
CA MET A 128 18.34 -7.78 3.18
C MET A 128 18.27 -9.20 3.76
N ARG A 129 19.31 -9.66 4.45
CA ARG A 129 19.39 -11.03 4.96
C ARG A 129 18.56 -11.31 6.20
N THR A 130 18.23 -10.32 7.00
CA THR A 130 17.54 -10.50 8.30
C THR A 130 16.12 -10.00 8.32
N VAL A 131 15.76 -9.09 7.43
CA VAL A 131 14.46 -8.42 7.41
C VAL A 131 13.79 -8.63 6.05
N HIS A 132 14.32 -8.07 4.99
CA HIS A 132 13.68 -8.03 3.68
C HIS A 132 13.59 -9.39 2.97
N VAL A 133 14.48 -10.33 3.31
CA VAL A 133 14.43 -11.71 2.80
C VAL A 133 13.09 -12.41 3.06
N HIS A 134 12.36 -12.02 4.12
CA HIS A 134 11.06 -12.61 4.42
C HIS A 134 10.01 -12.23 3.37
N HIS A 135 10.11 -11.04 2.79
CA HIS A 135 9.28 -10.62 1.67
C HIS A 135 9.64 -11.35 0.38
N HIS A 136 10.92 -11.57 0.14
CA HIS A 136 11.44 -12.29 -1.03
C HIS A 136 11.44 -13.82 -0.93
N VAL A 137 10.81 -14.41 0.10
CA VAL A 137 10.70 -15.88 0.22
C VAL A 137 9.82 -16.48 -0.88
N ASP A 138 8.83 -15.73 -1.34
CA ASP A 138 7.96 -16.13 -2.42
C ASP A 138 8.54 -15.68 -3.77
N THR A 139 8.55 -16.63 -4.71
CA THR A 139 8.96 -16.40 -6.10
C THR A 139 7.74 -16.46 -7.03
N PRO A 140 7.77 -15.79 -8.19
CA PRO A 140 6.68 -15.85 -9.15
C PRO A 140 6.33 -17.28 -9.60
N PRO A 141 5.04 -17.57 -9.85
CA PRO A 141 3.92 -16.63 -9.84
C PRO A 141 3.45 -16.27 -8.43
N LEU A 142 3.42 -14.98 -8.13
CA LEU A 142 2.99 -14.48 -6.82
C LEU A 142 1.47 -14.60 -6.63
N SER A 143 1.02 -14.56 -5.39
CA SER A 143 -0.39 -14.37 -5.01
C SER A 143 -0.54 -13.03 -4.32
N ILE A 144 -1.67 -12.37 -4.51
CA ILE A 144 -1.92 -11.05 -3.91
C ILE A 144 -1.66 -11.01 -2.40
N TRP A 145 -1.91 -12.11 -1.70
CA TRP A 145 -1.68 -12.20 -0.25
C TRP A 145 -0.19 -12.22 0.13
N THR A 146 0.71 -12.59 -0.80
CA THR A 146 2.15 -12.58 -0.49
C THR A 146 2.71 -11.17 -0.28
N ALA A 147 2.00 -10.14 -0.75
CA ALA A 147 2.30 -8.75 -0.41
C ALA A 147 2.33 -8.47 1.09
N MET A 148 1.62 -9.29 1.89
CA MET A 148 1.54 -9.15 3.34
C MET A 148 2.57 -10.00 4.10
N VAL A 149 3.44 -10.74 3.39
CA VAL A 149 4.54 -11.51 3.99
C VAL A 149 5.73 -10.57 4.16
N VAL A 150 5.70 -9.75 5.19
CA VAL A 150 6.76 -8.76 5.49
C VAL A 150 7.13 -8.81 6.97
N HIS A 151 8.41 -8.64 7.26
CA HIS A 151 8.91 -8.59 8.63
C HIS A 151 8.31 -7.35 9.36
N PRO A 152 7.97 -7.41 10.67
CA PRO A 152 7.37 -6.27 11.38
C PRO A 152 8.18 -4.96 11.32
N VAL A 153 9.52 -5.05 11.33
CA VAL A 153 10.40 -3.89 11.18
C VAL A 153 10.24 -3.25 9.79
N GLU A 154 10.17 -4.07 8.75
CA GLU A 154 9.90 -3.62 7.38
C GLU A 154 8.49 -3.02 7.28
N GLY A 155 7.51 -3.70 7.84
CA GLY A 155 6.13 -3.20 7.88
C GLY A 155 6.02 -1.81 8.49
N PHE A 156 6.73 -1.53 9.60
CA PHE A 156 6.77 -0.19 10.19
C PHE A 156 7.40 0.84 9.24
N SER A 157 8.50 0.48 8.60
CA SER A 157 9.19 1.36 7.66
C SER A 157 8.35 1.67 6.43
N VAL A 158 7.70 0.65 5.87
CA VAL A 158 6.79 0.79 4.72
C VAL A 158 5.60 1.69 5.08
N PHE A 159 5.01 1.51 6.27
CA PHE A 159 3.97 2.42 6.76
C PHE A 159 4.47 3.85 6.82
N ALA A 160 5.66 4.08 7.39
CA ALA A 160 6.24 5.42 7.47
C ALA A 160 6.44 6.04 6.08
N CYS A 161 7.00 5.27 5.13
CA CYS A 161 7.23 5.74 3.77
C CYS A 161 5.91 6.07 3.04
N PHE A 162 4.91 5.20 3.11
CA PHE A 162 3.64 5.41 2.42
C PHE A 162 2.86 6.59 2.97
N HIS A 163 2.95 6.83 4.29
CA HIS A 163 2.18 7.87 4.95
C HIS A 163 2.98 9.16 5.20
N ILE A 164 4.19 9.28 4.64
CA ILE A 164 5.11 10.39 4.86
C ILE A 164 4.48 11.76 4.59
N TYR A 165 3.59 11.85 3.57
CA TYR A 165 2.90 13.11 3.29
C TYR A 165 2.03 13.57 4.46
N GLY A 166 1.22 12.67 5.02
CA GLY A 166 0.38 12.98 6.18
C GLY A 166 1.17 13.21 7.48
N ILE A 167 2.41 12.71 7.57
CA ILE A 167 3.32 12.99 8.69
C ILE A 167 3.87 14.41 8.60
N LEU A 168 4.19 14.87 7.39
CA LEU A 168 4.89 16.14 7.17
C LEU A 168 3.94 17.31 6.91
N PHE A 169 2.75 17.08 6.37
CA PHE A 169 1.84 18.12 5.91
C PHE A 169 0.42 17.91 6.46
N PRO A 170 -0.27 19.01 6.83
CA PRO A 170 -1.68 18.94 7.17
C PRO A 170 -2.50 18.39 5.99
N ILE A 171 -3.36 17.42 6.27
CA ILE A 171 -4.22 16.77 5.28
C ILE A 171 -5.61 16.54 5.87
N HIS A 172 -6.65 16.78 5.07
CA HIS A 172 -8.02 16.52 5.49
C HIS A 172 -8.24 15.02 5.75
N PRO A 173 -8.91 14.59 6.86
CA PRO A 173 -9.07 13.19 7.21
C PRO A 173 -9.71 12.33 6.11
N LEU A 174 -10.70 12.86 5.37
CA LEU A 174 -11.30 12.17 4.22
C LEU A 174 -10.26 11.91 3.13
N THR A 175 -9.44 12.92 2.81
CA THR A 175 -8.39 12.79 1.80
C THR A 175 -7.34 11.78 2.23
N PHE A 176 -6.93 11.84 3.50
CA PHE A 176 -5.98 10.86 4.05
C PHE A 176 -6.52 9.43 3.95
N ALA A 177 -7.76 9.19 4.37
CA ALA A 177 -8.35 7.86 4.33
C ALA A 177 -8.42 7.30 2.89
N VAL A 178 -8.84 8.12 1.92
CA VAL A 178 -8.89 7.71 0.51
C VAL A 178 -7.48 7.46 -0.04
N ALA A 179 -6.52 8.33 0.26
CA ALA A 179 -5.14 8.17 -0.18
C ALA A 179 -4.48 6.92 0.43
N ALA A 180 -4.67 6.68 1.74
CA ALA A 180 -4.17 5.52 2.44
C ALA A 180 -4.76 4.20 1.89
N PHE A 181 -6.08 4.17 1.66
CA PHE A 181 -6.73 3.06 0.96
C PHE A 181 -6.11 2.82 -0.41
N ALA A 182 -6.00 3.85 -1.24
CA ALA A 182 -5.56 3.73 -2.61
C ALA A 182 -4.08 3.31 -2.72
N VAL A 183 -3.19 3.89 -1.91
CA VAL A 183 -1.76 3.51 -1.86
C VAL A 183 -1.61 2.05 -1.47
N THR A 184 -2.34 1.60 -0.45
CA THR A 184 -2.30 0.21 0.02
C THR A 184 -2.86 -0.74 -1.04
N ALA A 185 -3.99 -0.38 -1.67
CA ALA A 185 -4.60 -1.20 -2.72
C ALA A 185 -3.68 -1.34 -3.95
N VAL A 186 -3.03 -0.23 -4.37
CA VAL A 186 -2.05 -0.25 -5.46
C VAL A 186 -0.88 -1.16 -5.11
N ASN A 187 -0.32 -1.03 -3.90
CA ASN A 187 0.78 -1.89 -3.45
C ASN A 187 0.38 -3.38 -3.44
N MET A 188 -0.82 -3.72 -2.96
CA MET A 188 -1.32 -5.10 -3.02
C MET A 188 -1.35 -5.64 -4.45
N THR A 189 -1.77 -4.82 -5.44
CA THR A 189 -1.89 -5.27 -6.84
C THR A 189 -0.56 -5.60 -7.50
N THR A 190 0.59 -5.18 -6.96
CA THR A 190 1.90 -5.60 -7.47
C THR A 190 2.14 -7.11 -7.33
N HIS A 191 1.42 -7.78 -6.45
CA HIS A 191 1.46 -9.24 -6.25
C HIS A 191 0.30 -9.99 -6.91
N CYS A 192 -0.59 -9.33 -7.66
CA CYS A 192 -1.78 -9.98 -8.21
C CYS A 192 -1.52 -10.94 -9.38
N ASN A 193 -0.32 -10.95 -9.96
CA ASN A 193 0.09 -11.78 -11.10
C ASN A 193 -0.70 -11.55 -12.41
N TYR A 194 -1.48 -10.47 -12.49
CA TYR A 194 -2.25 -10.13 -13.68
C TYR A 194 -1.69 -8.92 -14.40
N ARG A 195 -1.80 -8.95 -15.74
CA ARG A 195 -1.51 -7.79 -16.57
C ARG A 195 -2.72 -6.87 -16.59
N LEU A 196 -2.51 -5.62 -16.19
CA LEU A 196 -3.51 -4.55 -16.24
C LEU A 196 -3.02 -3.49 -17.24
N PRO A 197 -3.40 -3.55 -18.53
CA PRO A 197 -2.73 -2.81 -19.60
C PRO A 197 -2.67 -1.28 -19.40
N VAL A 198 -3.76 -0.67 -18.91
CA VAL A 198 -3.80 0.76 -18.60
C VAL A 198 -2.89 1.12 -17.43
N TYR A 199 -2.63 0.16 -16.58
CA TYR A 199 -1.82 0.26 -15.39
C TYR A 199 -0.32 0.18 -15.69
N ASP A 200 0.06 -0.66 -16.68
CA ASP A 200 1.46 -0.99 -17.02
C ASP A 200 2.29 0.22 -17.49
N TRP A 201 1.65 1.30 -17.89
CA TRP A 201 2.37 2.47 -18.39
C TRP A 201 2.89 3.38 -17.27
N PHE A 202 2.16 3.50 -16.18
CA PHE A 202 2.42 4.49 -15.14
C PHE A 202 2.76 3.86 -13.79
N PHE A 203 2.13 2.75 -13.45
CA PHE A 203 2.31 2.07 -12.18
C PHE A 203 3.41 0.99 -12.23
N ALA A 204 3.94 0.66 -11.06
CA ALA A 204 4.74 -0.54 -10.86
C ALA A 204 3.79 -1.75 -10.93
N THR A 205 3.94 -2.56 -11.99
CA THR A 205 2.99 -3.63 -12.29
C THR A 205 3.37 -4.94 -11.62
N ALA A 206 2.42 -5.87 -11.50
CA ALA A 206 2.69 -7.21 -11.00
C ALA A 206 3.83 -7.88 -11.78
N ARG A 207 3.88 -7.73 -13.11
CA ARG A 207 4.97 -8.30 -13.92
C ARG A 207 6.34 -7.67 -13.64
N CYS A 208 6.39 -6.35 -13.45
CA CYS A 208 7.63 -5.68 -13.06
C CYS A 208 8.07 -6.18 -11.67
N HIS A 209 7.13 -6.37 -10.77
CA HIS A 209 7.39 -6.85 -9.43
C HIS A 209 7.76 -8.35 -9.39
N ASP A 210 7.21 -9.17 -10.29
CA ASP A 210 7.67 -10.55 -10.50
C ASP A 210 9.15 -10.63 -10.90
N VAL A 211 9.61 -9.71 -11.78
CA VAL A 211 11.04 -9.59 -12.11
C VAL A 211 11.85 -9.17 -10.89
N HIS A 212 11.32 -8.24 -10.09
CA HIS A 212 11.93 -7.81 -8.85
C HIS A 212 12.14 -8.98 -7.87
N HIS A 213 11.11 -9.80 -7.64
CA HIS A 213 11.20 -10.99 -6.77
C HIS A 213 12.07 -12.12 -7.30
N SER A 214 12.29 -12.20 -8.63
CA SER A 214 13.10 -13.26 -9.26
C SER A 214 14.52 -12.81 -9.58
N SER A 215 14.79 -11.52 -9.61
CA SER A 215 16.11 -10.96 -9.95
C SER A 215 17.07 -11.00 -8.75
N ARG A 216 18.36 -11.25 -9.04
CA ARG A 216 19.42 -11.05 -8.05
C ARG A 216 19.87 -9.60 -7.95
N GLU A 217 19.52 -8.79 -8.94
CA GLU A 217 19.84 -7.37 -9.01
C GLU A 217 18.63 -6.53 -8.55
N PRO A 218 18.87 -5.37 -7.94
CA PRO A 218 17.79 -4.46 -7.55
C PRO A 218 17.17 -3.79 -8.79
N LYS A 219 16.28 -4.49 -9.47
CA LYS A 219 15.49 -4.02 -10.61
C LYS A 219 14.03 -3.86 -10.21
N ASN A 220 13.35 -2.90 -10.84
CA ASN A 220 11.94 -2.60 -10.60
C ASN A 220 11.62 -2.44 -9.10
N ILE A 221 12.37 -1.56 -8.46
CA ILE A 221 12.32 -1.29 -7.02
C ILE A 221 11.05 -0.58 -6.59
N SER A 222 10.48 0.24 -7.48
CA SER A 222 9.27 1.01 -7.20
C SER A 222 8.09 0.11 -6.86
N VAL A 223 7.33 0.50 -5.86
CA VAL A 223 6.19 -0.27 -5.34
C VAL A 223 4.83 0.28 -5.74
N MET A 224 4.77 1.49 -6.28
CA MET A 224 3.53 2.14 -6.72
C MET A 224 3.63 2.69 -8.13
N LEU A 225 4.57 3.61 -8.38
CA LEU A 225 4.75 4.28 -9.68
C LEU A 225 6.09 3.86 -10.29
N SER A 226 6.14 3.61 -11.60
CA SER A 226 7.39 3.24 -12.27
C SER A 226 8.34 4.43 -12.52
N ILE A 227 7.99 5.61 -12.03
CA ILE A 227 8.70 6.87 -12.29
C ILE A 227 10.13 6.83 -11.75
N CYS A 228 10.29 6.42 -10.49
CA CYS A 228 11.60 6.36 -9.86
C CYS A 228 12.51 5.31 -10.50
N ASP A 229 11.98 4.13 -10.84
CA ASP A 229 12.74 3.12 -11.58
C ASP A 229 13.29 3.65 -12.91
N ARG A 230 12.47 4.41 -13.65
CA ARG A 230 12.87 5.01 -14.92
C ARG A 230 13.90 6.13 -14.72
N ALA A 231 13.68 6.98 -13.71
CA ALA A 231 14.57 8.11 -13.43
C ALA A 231 15.95 7.67 -12.92
N PHE A 232 16.00 6.60 -12.12
CA PHE A 232 17.23 6.12 -11.47
C PHE A 232 17.83 4.86 -12.10
N GLY A 233 17.35 4.43 -13.28
CA GLY A 233 17.94 3.38 -14.09
C GLY A 233 17.76 1.96 -13.54
N THR A 234 16.79 1.75 -12.67
CA THR A 234 16.43 0.42 -12.15
C THR A 234 15.27 -0.24 -12.91
N PHE A 235 14.66 0.48 -13.86
CA PHE A 235 13.55 -0.06 -14.67
C PHE A 235 14.06 -1.16 -15.61
N GLN A 236 13.46 -2.32 -15.51
CA GLN A 236 13.63 -3.43 -16.44
C GLN A 236 12.29 -3.72 -17.12
N ARG A 237 12.29 -3.57 -18.44
CA ARG A 237 11.10 -3.87 -19.25
C ARG A 237 10.80 -5.36 -19.20
N VAL A 238 9.52 -5.68 -19.02
CA VAL A 238 9.02 -7.05 -19.06
C VAL A 238 8.36 -7.28 -20.42
N PRO A 239 8.66 -8.35 -21.09
CA PRO A 239 8.07 -8.69 -22.38
C PRO A 239 6.55 -8.98 -22.30
#